data_f7756c4311d22cf34631cb8c0c1376ef
#
_entry.id   f7756c4311d22cf34631cb8c0c1376ef
#
_cell.length_a   1.000
_cell.length_b   1.000
_cell.length_c   1.000
_cell.angle_alpha   90.00
_cell.angle_beta   90.00
_cell.angle_gamma   90.00
#
_symmetry.space_group_name_H-M   'P 1'
#
loop_
_entity.id
_entity.type
_entity.pdbx_description
1 polymer ?
#
loop_
_entity_poly.entity_id
_entity_poly.type
_entity_poly.pdbx_seq_one_letter_code
_entity_poly.pdbx_strand_id
1 'polypeptide(L)'
;MENEAKKDLFHQQFIPLFLTVVVFFALGALFFGVIYGLNLIPGTAEISLKIRWYDVLIGGTIYLKTSVDFAIFMGRLMSTNPGWKNRIAIEIGTALGNGLGTIVVLIIWTFFKEVEWLLALMIFLAALVLFELAFASLEHFSNWEGNGKLKRFLFIIMDKGLSSVIKFTQPLTKKILPDLGEKLKGGDKLPWKKLLLFSFSVPFILGLDDFAGYVPLFNVVNVFGFSIGVIGSHMLLNIALFINPSATVKVVRNEWVSFIGSLAFVGLAIWGLVEVVKIILH
;
A
#
# COMPACT_ATOMS: atom_id res chain seq x y z
N MET A 1 26.37 -21.10 -26.42
CA MET A 1 26.52 -20.72 -25.01
C MET A 1 26.36 -19.19 -24.80
N GLU A 2 27.15 -18.32 -25.43
CA GLU A 2 27.03 -16.85 -25.24
C GLU A 2 25.65 -16.28 -25.69
N ASN A 3 25.13 -16.73 -26.82
CA ASN A 3 23.82 -16.34 -27.33
C ASN A 3 22.66 -16.84 -26.46
N GLU A 4 22.77 -18.00 -25.85
CA GLU A 4 21.75 -18.53 -24.93
C GLU A 4 21.77 -17.78 -23.61
N ALA A 5 22.97 -17.47 -23.08
CA ALA A 5 23.10 -16.66 -21.87
C ALA A 5 22.54 -15.23 -22.05
N LYS A 6 22.79 -14.59 -23.22
CA LYS A 6 22.21 -13.28 -23.54
C LYS A 6 20.68 -13.34 -23.70
N LYS A 7 20.15 -14.41 -24.30
CA LYS A 7 18.71 -14.63 -24.45
C LYS A 7 18.03 -14.86 -23.11
N ASP A 8 18.65 -15.61 -22.23
CA ASP A 8 18.14 -15.83 -20.86
C ASP A 8 18.16 -14.56 -20.01
N LEU A 9 19.21 -13.74 -20.12
CA LEU A 9 19.30 -12.46 -19.44
C LEU A 9 18.20 -11.49 -19.91
N PHE A 10 17.96 -11.45 -21.22
CA PHE A 10 16.88 -10.65 -21.81
C PHE A 10 15.51 -11.06 -21.28
N HIS A 11 15.20 -12.36 -21.29
CA HIS A 11 13.91 -12.84 -20.79
C HIS A 11 13.73 -12.61 -19.27
N GLN A 12 14.80 -12.75 -18.50
CA GLN A 12 14.72 -12.61 -17.04
C GLN A 12 14.63 -11.17 -16.56
N GLN A 13 15.15 -10.21 -17.29
CA GLN A 13 15.19 -8.81 -16.87
C GLN A 13 14.30 -7.91 -17.71
N PHE A 14 14.40 -7.98 -19.02
CA PHE A 14 13.74 -7.01 -19.90
C PHE A 14 12.23 -7.23 -20.00
N ILE A 15 11.78 -8.48 -20.10
CA ILE A 15 10.33 -8.79 -20.21
C ILE A 15 9.57 -8.33 -18.95
N PRO A 16 10.00 -8.66 -17.71
CA PRO A 16 9.31 -8.16 -16.52
C PRO A 16 9.31 -6.64 -16.41
N LEU A 17 10.42 -5.97 -16.73
CA LEU A 17 10.49 -4.51 -16.70
C LEU A 17 9.55 -3.87 -17.72
N PHE A 18 9.52 -4.37 -18.95
CA PHE A 18 8.60 -3.90 -19.97
C PHE A 18 7.14 -4.12 -19.56
N LEU A 19 6.84 -5.30 -19.01
CA LEU A 19 5.51 -5.62 -18.50
C LEU A 19 5.07 -4.65 -17.40
N THR A 20 5.99 -4.30 -16.47
CA THR A 20 5.72 -3.33 -15.41
C THR A 20 5.27 -1.99 -15.99
N VAL A 21 5.95 -1.50 -17.02
CA VAL A 21 5.58 -0.24 -17.69
C VAL A 21 4.21 -0.35 -18.36
N VAL A 22 3.95 -1.45 -19.07
CA VAL A 22 2.64 -1.70 -19.71
C VAL A 22 1.52 -1.76 -18.66
N VAL A 23 1.76 -2.46 -17.57
CA VAL A 23 0.78 -2.59 -16.47
C VAL A 23 0.53 -1.24 -15.80
N PHE A 24 1.56 -0.40 -15.61
CA PHE A 24 1.39 0.97 -15.09
C PHE A 24 0.42 1.79 -15.95
N PHE A 25 0.63 1.83 -17.25
CA PHE A 25 -0.26 2.57 -18.16
C PHE A 25 -1.65 1.96 -18.24
N ALA A 26 -1.76 0.63 -18.24
CA ALA A 26 -3.05 -0.05 -18.26
C ALA A 26 -3.87 0.23 -16.98
N LEU A 27 -3.25 0.18 -15.81
CA LEU A 27 -3.90 0.54 -14.55
C LEU A 27 -4.24 2.03 -14.48
N GLY A 28 -3.34 2.91 -14.92
CA GLY A 28 -3.62 4.35 -15.00
C GLY A 28 -4.83 4.65 -15.90
N ALA A 29 -4.91 4.02 -17.07
CA ALA A 29 -6.06 4.13 -17.97
C ALA A 29 -7.34 3.55 -17.36
N LEU A 30 -7.24 2.42 -16.66
CA LEU A 30 -8.36 1.82 -15.94
C LEU A 30 -8.90 2.77 -14.86
N PHE A 31 -8.02 3.34 -14.03
CA PHE A 31 -8.39 4.33 -13.01
C PHE A 31 -9.05 5.56 -13.62
N PHE A 32 -8.45 6.09 -14.68
CA PHE A 32 -9.06 7.20 -15.44
C PHE A 32 -10.48 6.84 -15.89
N GLY A 33 -10.66 5.67 -16.51
CA GLY A 33 -11.95 5.20 -16.99
C GLY A 33 -12.98 5.01 -15.87
N VAL A 34 -12.56 4.47 -14.72
CA VAL A 34 -13.43 4.30 -13.54
C VAL A 34 -13.88 5.66 -13.01
N ILE A 35 -12.96 6.61 -12.79
CA ILE A 35 -13.28 7.94 -12.29
C ILE A 35 -14.18 8.69 -13.30
N TYR A 36 -13.85 8.59 -14.60
CA TYR A 36 -14.69 9.17 -15.64
C TYR A 36 -16.12 8.60 -15.59
N GLY A 37 -16.26 7.27 -15.46
CA GLY A 37 -17.56 6.61 -15.30
C GLY A 37 -18.31 7.05 -14.04
N LEU A 38 -17.63 7.18 -12.91
CA LEU A 38 -18.21 7.66 -11.66
C LEU A 38 -18.72 9.10 -11.79
N ASN A 39 -17.98 9.96 -12.49
CA ASN A 39 -18.38 11.36 -12.74
C ASN A 39 -19.61 11.49 -13.67
N LEU A 40 -20.00 10.42 -14.37
CA LEU A 40 -21.24 10.40 -15.17
C LEU A 40 -22.48 10.05 -14.34
N ILE A 41 -22.32 9.63 -13.08
CA ILE A 41 -23.44 9.27 -12.21
C ILE A 41 -24.08 10.58 -11.69
N PRO A 42 -25.38 10.84 -11.96
CA PRO A 42 -26.06 12.03 -11.46
C PRO A 42 -26.08 12.08 -9.93
N GLY A 43 -25.80 13.26 -9.36
CA GLY A 43 -25.86 13.48 -7.91
C GLY A 43 -24.57 13.16 -7.16
N THR A 44 -23.51 12.68 -7.83
CA THR A 44 -22.20 12.53 -7.21
C THR A 44 -21.33 13.77 -7.46
N ALA A 45 -20.57 14.20 -6.44
CA ALA A 45 -19.61 15.28 -6.63
C ALA A 45 -18.46 14.85 -7.56
N GLU A 46 -18.10 15.73 -8.49
CA GLU A 46 -17.09 15.46 -9.51
C GLU A 46 -15.71 15.19 -8.90
N ILE A 47 -15.10 14.07 -9.28
CA ILE A 47 -13.72 13.73 -8.95
C ILE A 47 -12.81 14.31 -10.03
N SER A 48 -11.94 15.26 -9.66
CA SER A 48 -11.05 15.91 -10.61
C SER A 48 -10.02 14.91 -11.19
N LEU A 49 -9.93 14.88 -12.51
CA LEU A 49 -8.93 14.07 -13.27
C LEU A 49 -7.62 14.85 -13.52
N LYS A 50 -7.45 16.04 -12.91
CA LYS A 50 -6.20 16.79 -13.04
C LYS A 50 -5.11 16.16 -12.20
N ILE A 51 -3.94 15.92 -12.80
CA ILE A 51 -2.76 15.44 -12.08
C ILE A 51 -2.03 16.64 -11.50
N ARG A 52 -1.88 16.68 -10.17
CA ARG A 52 -1.02 17.62 -9.47
C ARG A 52 0.17 16.85 -8.91
N TRP A 53 1.37 17.30 -9.18
CA TRP A 53 2.60 16.56 -8.82
C TRP A 53 2.74 16.30 -7.32
N TYR A 54 2.27 17.21 -6.48
CA TYR A 54 2.32 16.98 -5.03
C TYR A 54 1.41 15.83 -4.58
N ASP A 55 0.25 15.63 -5.23
CA ASP A 55 -0.63 14.49 -4.93
C ASP A 55 0.04 13.17 -5.33
N VAL A 56 0.74 13.15 -6.46
CA VAL A 56 1.53 11.99 -6.92
C VAL A 56 2.64 11.68 -5.91
N LEU A 57 3.35 12.70 -5.45
CA LEU A 57 4.42 12.54 -4.45
C LEU A 57 3.88 12.05 -3.11
N ILE A 58 2.76 12.59 -2.65
CA ILE A 58 2.10 12.14 -1.41
C ILE A 58 1.69 10.68 -1.54
N GLY A 59 0.94 10.32 -2.58
CA GLY A 59 0.50 8.94 -2.82
C GLY A 59 1.66 7.95 -2.90
N GLY A 60 2.71 8.32 -3.64
CA GLY A 60 3.91 7.50 -3.77
C GLY A 60 4.68 7.32 -2.47
N THR A 61 4.86 8.39 -1.71
CA THR A 61 5.57 8.35 -0.42
C THR A 61 4.82 7.49 0.59
N ILE A 62 3.51 7.66 0.68
CA ILE A 62 2.68 6.89 1.61
C ILE A 62 2.68 5.42 1.21
N TYR A 63 2.48 5.12 -0.08
CA TYR A 63 2.53 3.74 -0.57
C TYR A 63 3.84 3.06 -0.20
N LEU A 64 5.00 3.67 -0.46
CA LEU A 64 6.30 3.07 -0.13
C LEU A 64 6.45 2.80 1.38
N LYS A 65 5.74 3.51 2.23
CA LYS A 65 5.74 3.31 3.68
C LYS A 65 4.83 2.18 4.13
N THR A 66 3.64 2.05 3.54
CA THR A 66 2.70 0.97 3.86
C THR A 66 3.14 -0.36 3.26
N SER A 67 3.95 -0.34 2.20
CA SER A 67 4.34 -1.51 1.42
C SER A 67 5.44 -2.39 2.03
N VAL A 68 5.79 -2.23 3.31
CA VAL A 68 6.86 -3.05 3.95
C VAL A 68 6.48 -4.54 3.92
N ASP A 69 5.26 -4.87 4.36
CA ASP A 69 4.77 -6.25 4.38
C ASP A 69 4.59 -6.81 2.98
N PHE A 70 4.11 -5.98 2.04
CA PHE A 70 4.06 -6.32 0.63
C PHE A 70 5.45 -6.63 0.06
N ALA A 71 6.46 -5.80 0.35
CA ALA A 71 7.83 -6.03 -0.12
C ALA A 71 8.44 -7.32 0.45
N ILE A 72 8.18 -7.63 1.72
CA ILE A 72 8.61 -8.88 2.36
C ILE A 72 7.91 -10.08 1.70
N PHE A 73 6.61 -10.00 1.51
CA PHE A 73 5.82 -11.01 0.83
C PHE A 73 6.34 -11.28 -0.58
N MET A 74 6.49 -10.22 -1.38
CA MET A 74 6.98 -10.30 -2.75
C MET A 74 8.40 -10.82 -2.84
N GLY A 75 9.29 -10.34 -1.97
CA GLY A 75 10.68 -10.81 -1.91
C GLY A 75 10.78 -12.31 -1.63
N ARG A 76 9.93 -12.85 -0.75
CA ARG A 76 9.82 -14.29 -0.50
C ARG A 76 9.25 -15.03 -1.71
N LEU A 77 8.13 -14.53 -2.25
CA LEU A 77 7.46 -15.18 -3.37
C LEU A 77 8.36 -15.27 -4.60
N MET A 78 9.12 -14.21 -4.91
CA MET A 78 10.08 -14.18 -6.02
C MET A 78 11.27 -15.11 -5.77
N SER A 79 11.78 -15.19 -4.54
CA SER A 79 12.91 -16.05 -4.19
C SER A 79 12.55 -17.53 -4.22
N THR A 80 11.33 -17.90 -3.83
CA THR A 80 10.85 -19.29 -3.84
C THR A 80 10.37 -19.76 -5.20
N ASN A 81 9.96 -18.82 -6.08
CA ASN A 81 9.46 -19.11 -7.42
C ASN A 81 10.33 -18.42 -8.50
N PRO A 82 11.60 -18.84 -8.68
CA PRO A 82 12.50 -18.24 -9.65
C PRO A 82 12.04 -18.48 -11.08
N GLY A 83 12.53 -17.64 -12.00
CA GLY A 83 12.29 -17.74 -13.43
C GLY A 83 11.31 -16.69 -13.96
N TRP A 84 11.55 -16.22 -15.19
CA TRP A 84 10.84 -15.11 -15.78
C TRP A 84 9.32 -15.33 -15.93
N LYS A 85 8.87 -16.56 -16.25
CA LYS A 85 7.44 -16.89 -16.32
C LYS A 85 6.72 -16.71 -14.99
N ASN A 86 7.36 -17.11 -13.90
CA ASN A 86 6.82 -16.95 -12.56
C ASN A 86 6.78 -15.47 -12.16
N ARG A 87 7.80 -14.70 -12.53
CA ARG A 87 7.83 -13.26 -12.31
C ARG A 87 6.69 -12.55 -13.02
N ILE A 88 6.35 -12.94 -14.26
CA ILE A 88 5.17 -12.41 -14.97
C ILE A 88 3.88 -12.72 -14.21
N ALA A 89 3.70 -13.95 -13.72
CA ALA A 89 2.51 -14.31 -12.94
C ALA A 89 2.40 -13.46 -11.66
N ILE A 90 3.53 -13.26 -10.98
CA ILE A 90 3.60 -12.43 -9.77
C ILE A 90 3.26 -10.97 -10.11
N GLU A 91 3.86 -10.41 -11.15
CA GLU A 91 3.62 -9.03 -11.58
C GLU A 91 2.17 -8.76 -11.92
N ILE A 92 1.59 -9.58 -12.80
CA ILE A 92 0.18 -9.44 -13.20
C ILE A 92 -0.74 -9.63 -11.99
N GLY A 93 -0.50 -10.65 -11.19
CA GLY A 93 -1.32 -10.93 -10.01
C GLY A 93 -1.31 -9.76 -9.03
N THR A 94 -0.12 -9.28 -8.65
CA THR A 94 0.02 -8.20 -7.65
C THR A 94 -0.53 -6.87 -8.16
N ALA A 95 -0.27 -6.53 -9.42
CA ALA A 95 -0.77 -5.31 -10.03
C ALA A 95 -2.30 -5.30 -10.11
N LEU A 96 -2.91 -6.40 -10.58
CA LEU A 96 -4.36 -6.53 -10.63
C LEU A 96 -4.98 -6.54 -9.22
N GLY A 97 -4.36 -7.26 -8.27
CA GLY A 97 -4.83 -7.32 -6.89
C GLY A 97 -4.86 -5.94 -6.25
N ASN A 98 -3.74 -5.24 -6.24
CA ASN A 98 -3.64 -3.90 -5.69
C ASN A 98 -4.53 -2.89 -6.43
N GLY A 99 -4.53 -2.91 -7.77
CA GLY A 99 -5.33 -2.01 -8.59
C GLY A 99 -6.84 -2.19 -8.36
N LEU A 100 -7.33 -3.43 -8.32
CA LEU A 100 -8.75 -3.70 -8.07
C LEU A 100 -9.14 -3.40 -6.62
N GLY A 101 -8.27 -3.70 -5.63
CA GLY A 101 -8.48 -3.30 -4.24
C GLY A 101 -8.67 -1.79 -4.12
N THR A 102 -7.79 -1.03 -4.74
CA THR A 102 -7.86 0.43 -4.81
C THR A 102 -9.16 0.94 -5.46
N ILE A 103 -9.58 0.33 -6.58
CA ILE A 103 -10.83 0.70 -7.27
C ILE A 103 -12.05 0.46 -6.38
N VAL A 104 -12.10 -0.67 -5.68
CA VAL A 104 -13.21 -1.00 -4.78
C VAL A 104 -13.34 0.07 -3.69
N VAL A 105 -12.23 0.44 -3.04
CA VAL A 105 -12.25 1.50 -2.01
C VAL A 105 -12.65 2.85 -2.60
N LEU A 106 -12.16 3.19 -3.78
CA LEU A 106 -12.54 4.43 -4.47
C LEU A 106 -14.05 4.49 -4.75
N ILE A 107 -14.64 3.38 -5.23
CA ILE A 107 -16.08 3.30 -5.49
C ILE A 107 -16.85 3.49 -4.17
N ILE A 108 -16.49 2.76 -3.12
CA ILE A 108 -17.15 2.87 -1.81
C ILE A 108 -17.04 4.30 -1.29
N TRP A 109 -15.84 4.90 -1.34
CA TRP A 109 -15.64 6.28 -0.90
C TRP A 109 -16.47 7.27 -1.70
N THR A 110 -16.62 7.10 -3.02
CA THR A 110 -17.40 8.00 -3.88
C THR A 110 -18.85 8.07 -3.44
N PHE A 111 -19.44 6.96 -3.03
CA PHE A 111 -20.81 6.96 -2.51
C PHE A 111 -20.90 7.44 -1.07
N PHE A 112 -19.93 7.11 -0.23
CA PHE A 112 -19.94 7.47 1.19
C PHE A 112 -19.71 8.97 1.41
N LYS A 113 -18.92 9.64 0.54
CA LYS A 113 -18.67 11.08 0.67
C LYS A 113 -19.93 11.95 0.52
N GLU A 114 -20.97 11.43 -0.14
CA GLU A 114 -22.25 12.12 -0.30
C GLU A 114 -23.13 12.07 0.97
N VAL A 115 -22.78 11.25 1.94
CA VAL A 115 -23.50 11.09 3.20
C VAL A 115 -22.56 11.39 4.36
N GLU A 116 -22.69 12.56 4.95
CA GLU A 116 -21.73 13.10 5.94
C GLU A 116 -21.38 12.12 7.09
N TRP A 117 -22.38 11.49 7.69
CA TRP A 117 -22.11 10.56 8.78
C TRP A 117 -21.38 9.28 8.31
N LEU A 118 -21.63 8.79 7.08
CA LEU A 118 -20.90 7.67 6.49
C LEU A 118 -19.46 8.06 6.17
N LEU A 119 -19.26 9.26 5.64
CA LEU A 119 -17.95 9.81 5.41
C LEU A 119 -17.16 9.93 6.72
N ALA A 120 -17.78 10.49 7.77
CA ALA A 120 -17.19 10.59 9.10
C ALA A 120 -16.81 9.22 9.66
N LEU A 121 -17.70 8.23 9.55
CA LEU A 121 -17.44 6.85 9.98
C LEU A 121 -16.27 6.25 9.20
N MET A 122 -16.23 6.40 7.87
CA MET A 122 -15.17 5.88 7.03
C MET A 122 -13.81 6.51 7.38
N ILE A 123 -13.75 7.84 7.56
CA ILE A 123 -12.54 8.55 7.97
C ILE A 123 -12.10 8.10 9.38
N PHE A 124 -13.05 7.92 10.30
CA PHE A 124 -12.76 7.43 11.65
C PHE A 124 -12.13 6.03 11.63
N LEU A 125 -12.73 5.08 10.89
CA LEU A 125 -12.17 3.73 10.75
C LEU A 125 -10.80 3.75 10.10
N ALA A 126 -10.61 4.56 9.06
CA ALA A 126 -9.32 4.74 8.42
C ALA A 126 -8.26 5.32 9.37
N ALA A 127 -8.61 6.27 10.23
CA ALA A 127 -7.70 6.81 11.25
C ALA A 127 -7.26 5.73 12.25
N LEU A 128 -8.16 4.81 12.63
CA LEU A 128 -7.80 3.66 13.49
C LEU A 128 -6.80 2.73 12.81
N VAL A 129 -7.02 2.41 11.52
CA VAL A 129 -6.08 1.60 10.72
C VAL A 129 -4.71 2.30 10.63
N LEU A 130 -4.67 3.62 10.42
CA LEU A 130 -3.42 4.39 10.39
C LEU A 130 -2.66 4.33 11.72
N PHE A 131 -3.34 4.34 12.86
CA PHE A 131 -2.69 4.14 14.15
C PHE A 131 -2.08 2.74 14.28
N GLU A 132 -2.74 1.70 13.79
CA GLU A 132 -2.17 0.34 13.77
C GLU A 132 -0.96 0.23 12.86
N LEU A 133 -1.03 0.80 11.66
CA LEU A 133 0.11 0.86 10.74
C LEU A 133 1.28 1.65 11.34
N ALA A 134 1.00 2.73 12.07
CA ALA A 134 2.01 3.49 12.80
C ALA A 134 2.71 2.63 13.86
N PHE A 135 1.95 1.85 14.61
CA PHE A 135 2.49 0.97 15.65
C PHE A 135 3.30 -0.18 15.05
N ALA A 136 2.77 -0.87 14.03
CA ALA A 136 3.48 -1.92 13.32
C ALA A 136 4.81 -1.42 12.72
N SER A 137 4.81 -0.20 12.15
CA SER A 137 6.04 0.44 11.67
C SER A 137 7.04 0.72 12.80
N LEU A 138 6.55 1.07 14.00
CA LEU A 138 7.40 1.34 15.16
C LEU A 138 8.05 0.07 15.72
N GLU A 139 7.38 -1.09 15.66
CA GLU A 139 7.96 -2.37 16.07
C GLU A 139 9.25 -2.70 15.30
N HIS A 140 9.32 -2.36 14.01
CA HIS A 140 10.53 -2.53 13.21
C HIS A 140 11.69 -1.61 13.67
N PHE A 141 11.36 -0.49 14.30
CA PHE A 141 12.35 0.43 14.90
C PHE A 141 12.87 -0.07 16.26
N SER A 142 12.11 -0.89 16.99
CA SER A 142 12.46 -1.39 18.33
C SER A 142 13.53 -2.50 18.34
N ASN A 143 13.63 -3.27 17.24
CA ASN A 143 14.53 -4.44 17.14
C ASN A 143 16.02 -4.09 16.96
N TRP A 144 16.42 -2.87 17.29
CA TRP A 144 17.78 -2.38 17.08
C TRP A 144 18.66 -2.49 18.35
N GLU A 145 19.79 -3.18 18.23
CA GLU A 145 20.77 -3.37 19.29
C GLU A 145 21.74 -2.18 19.54
N GLY A 146 21.47 -1.00 18.99
CA GLY A 146 22.36 0.16 19.03
C GLY A 146 22.06 1.16 20.17
N ASN A 147 23.11 1.58 20.88
CA ASN A 147 23.10 2.42 22.11
C ASN A 147 22.79 3.93 21.89
N GLY A 148 21.82 4.31 21.07
CA GLY A 148 21.44 5.72 20.89
C GLY A 148 20.42 6.21 21.94
N LYS A 149 20.83 7.02 22.93
CA LYS A 149 19.93 7.61 23.94
C LYS A 149 18.72 8.33 23.32
N LEU A 150 18.93 9.05 22.21
CA LEU A 150 17.89 9.77 21.49
C LEU A 150 16.86 8.81 20.86
N LYS A 151 17.30 7.74 20.22
CA LYS A 151 16.42 6.73 19.62
C LYS A 151 15.54 6.08 20.67
N ARG A 152 16.14 5.67 21.79
CA ARG A 152 15.41 5.06 22.91
C ARG A 152 14.36 6.01 23.48
N PHE A 153 14.68 7.29 23.61
CA PHE A 153 13.74 8.30 24.09
C PHE A 153 12.57 8.48 23.13
N LEU A 154 12.84 8.64 21.83
CA LEU A 154 11.80 8.77 20.81
C LEU A 154 10.90 7.54 20.73
N PHE A 155 11.49 6.34 20.78
CA PHE A 155 10.75 5.09 20.81
C PHE A 155 9.81 5.01 22.02
N ILE A 156 10.31 5.29 23.23
CA ILE A 156 9.51 5.21 24.47
C ILE A 156 8.31 6.16 24.43
N ILE A 157 8.49 7.37 23.93
CA ILE A 157 7.40 8.35 23.82
C ILE A 157 6.34 7.86 22.84
N MET A 158 6.73 7.43 21.65
CA MET A 158 5.81 6.97 20.64
C MET A 158 5.13 5.64 21.01
N ASP A 159 5.88 4.69 21.52
CA ASP A 159 5.37 3.40 21.96
C ASP A 159 4.33 3.58 23.07
N LYS A 160 4.61 4.38 24.08
CA LYS A 160 3.68 4.65 25.17
C LYS A 160 2.40 5.36 24.71
N GLY A 161 2.49 6.26 23.76
CA GLY A 161 1.35 6.94 23.16
C GLY A 161 0.51 5.97 22.32
N LEU A 162 1.13 5.30 21.35
CA LEU A 162 0.47 4.40 20.43
C LEU A 162 -0.07 3.14 21.11
N SER A 163 0.65 2.53 22.04
CA SER A 163 0.19 1.34 22.75
C SER A 163 -1.10 1.59 23.55
N SER A 164 -1.28 2.80 24.07
CA SER A 164 -2.53 3.19 24.75
C SER A 164 -3.71 3.28 23.78
N VAL A 165 -3.49 3.89 22.60
CA VAL A 165 -4.51 3.97 21.55
C VAL A 165 -4.85 2.57 21.03
N ILE A 166 -3.85 1.74 20.76
CA ILE A 166 -4.03 0.41 20.19
C ILE A 166 -4.78 -0.53 21.14
N LYS A 167 -4.49 -0.51 22.44
CA LYS A 167 -5.27 -1.29 23.42
C LYS A 167 -6.77 -1.00 23.35
N PHE A 168 -7.13 0.25 23.03
CA PHE A 168 -8.52 0.65 22.86
C PHE A 168 -9.09 0.25 21.50
N THR A 169 -8.30 0.35 20.43
CA THR A 169 -8.76 0.10 19.05
C THR A 169 -8.64 -1.36 18.60
N GLN A 170 -7.71 -2.13 19.17
CA GLN A 170 -7.38 -3.50 18.79
C GLN A 170 -8.60 -4.47 18.75
N PRO A 171 -9.60 -4.41 19.66
CA PRO A 171 -10.77 -5.30 19.56
C PRO A 171 -11.60 -5.06 18.30
N LEU A 172 -11.59 -3.82 17.77
CA LEU A 172 -12.31 -3.44 16.58
C LEU A 172 -11.49 -3.77 15.32
N THR A 173 -10.22 -3.38 15.29
CA THR A 173 -9.34 -3.55 14.13
C THR A 173 -9.01 -5.02 13.86
N LYS A 174 -8.80 -5.86 14.86
CA LYS A 174 -8.63 -7.33 14.69
C LYS A 174 -9.80 -8.03 13.99
N LYS A 175 -11.00 -7.45 14.05
CA LYS A 175 -12.16 -7.99 13.32
C LYS A 175 -12.18 -7.54 11.86
N ILE A 176 -11.59 -6.40 11.56
CA ILE A 176 -11.58 -5.77 10.22
C ILE A 176 -10.34 -6.24 9.45
N LEU A 177 -9.18 -6.31 10.11
CA LEU A 177 -7.90 -6.70 9.53
C LEU A 177 -7.62 -8.18 9.80
N PRO A 178 -7.71 -9.07 8.82
CA PRO A 178 -7.35 -10.47 9.01
C PRO A 178 -5.82 -10.58 9.24
N ASP A 179 -5.42 -11.42 10.18
CA ASP A 179 -4.00 -11.73 10.39
C ASP A 179 -3.42 -12.47 9.18
N LEU A 180 -2.80 -11.71 8.29
CA LEU A 180 -2.17 -12.22 7.07
C LEU A 180 -0.80 -12.83 7.35
N GLY A 181 -0.18 -12.53 8.49
CA GLY A 181 1.18 -12.97 8.83
C GLY A 181 1.35 -14.49 8.88
N GLU A 182 0.35 -15.24 9.32
CA GLU A 182 0.38 -16.71 9.31
C GLU A 182 0.17 -17.30 7.91
N LYS A 183 -0.69 -16.71 7.09
CA LYS A 183 -0.96 -17.18 5.71
C LYS A 183 0.19 -16.92 4.75
N LEU A 184 1.08 -15.99 5.08
CA LEU A 184 2.26 -15.63 4.28
C LEU A 184 3.46 -16.57 4.49
N LYS A 185 3.38 -17.56 5.37
CA LYS A 185 4.47 -18.53 5.65
C LYS A 185 4.69 -19.58 4.56
N GLY A 186 3.91 -19.55 3.47
CA GLY A 186 4.04 -20.51 2.37
C GLY A 186 5.37 -20.37 1.62
N GLY A 187 6.31 -21.29 1.90
CA GLY A 187 7.62 -21.39 1.26
C GLY A 187 7.67 -22.35 0.07
N ASP A 188 6.54 -22.87 -0.39
CA ASP A 188 6.51 -23.91 -1.42
C ASP A 188 6.46 -23.31 -2.85
N LYS A 189 7.11 -24.02 -3.79
CA LYS A 189 6.99 -23.70 -5.22
C LYS A 189 5.55 -23.91 -5.66
N LEU A 190 4.92 -22.85 -6.17
CA LEU A 190 3.54 -22.89 -6.62
C LEU A 190 3.45 -23.11 -8.14
N PRO A 191 2.50 -23.92 -8.62
CA PRO A 191 2.17 -23.97 -10.05
C PRO A 191 1.72 -22.58 -10.53
N TRP A 192 2.00 -22.24 -11.80
CA TRP A 192 1.80 -20.90 -12.36
C TRP A 192 0.42 -20.29 -12.07
N LYS A 193 -0.67 -21.09 -12.24
CA LYS A 193 -2.04 -20.61 -11.97
C LYS A 193 -2.29 -20.31 -10.49
N LYS A 194 -1.76 -21.15 -9.59
CA LYS A 194 -1.85 -20.92 -8.13
C LYS A 194 -1.02 -19.74 -7.72
N LEU A 195 0.15 -19.57 -8.33
CA LEU A 195 1.03 -18.43 -8.11
C LEU A 195 0.34 -17.12 -8.51
N LEU A 196 -0.29 -17.06 -9.69
CA LEU A 196 -1.05 -15.91 -10.15
C LEU A 196 -2.20 -15.56 -9.19
N LEU A 197 -3.00 -16.57 -8.79
CA LEU A 197 -4.13 -16.37 -7.88
C LEU A 197 -3.66 -15.89 -6.49
N PHE A 198 -2.59 -16.47 -5.98
CA PHE A 198 -2.01 -16.10 -4.69
C PHE A 198 -1.41 -14.69 -4.73
N SER A 199 -0.69 -14.37 -5.81
CA SER A 199 -0.15 -13.03 -6.06
C SER A 199 -1.24 -11.98 -6.24
N PHE A 200 -2.42 -12.35 -6.69
CA PHE A 200 -3.60 -11.48 -6.75
C PHE A 200 -4.26 -11.30 -5.39
N SER A 201 -4.54 -12.39 -4.69
CA SER A 201 -5.39 -12.37 -3.49
C SER A 201 -4.76 -11.59 -2.34
N VAL A 202 -3.45 -11.75 -2.11
CA VAL A 202 -2.77 -11.07 -1.01
C VAL A 202 -2.68 -9.56 -1.24
N PRO A 203 -2.18 -9.06 -2.38
CA PRO A 203 -2.19 -7.62 -2.66
C PRO A 203 -3.58 -7.01 -2.78
N PHE A 204 -4.59 -7.77 -3.20
CA PHE A 204 -5.98 -7.29 -3.20
C PHE A 204 -6.44 -6.95 -1.78
N ILE A 205 -6.17 -7.82 -0.81
CA ILE A 205 -6.53 -7.59 0.59
C ILE A 205 -5.68 -6.45 1.17
N LEU A 206 -4.36 -6.47 0.96
CA LEU A 206 -3.46 -5.40 1.41
C LEU A 206 -3.81 -4.06 0.76
N GLY A 207 -4.17 -4.05 -0.53
CA GLY A 207 -4.60 -2.84 -1.21
C GLY A 207 -5.90 -2.25 -0.68
N LEU A 208 -6.83 -3.08 -0.20
CA LEU A 208 -8.03 -2.61 0.50
C LEU A 208 -7.67 -1.92 1.81
N ASP A 209 -6.78 -2.52 2.60
CA ASP A 209 -6.37 -1.99 3.90
C ASP A 209 -5.57 -0.69 3.74
N ASP A 210 -4.57 -0.69 2.85
CA ASP A 210 -3.74 0.48 2.55
C ASP A 210 -4.61 1.66 2.07
N PHE A 211 -5.55 1.39 1.15
CA PHE A 211 -6.38 2.45 0.60
C PHE A 211 -7.42 2.96 1.59
N ALA A 212 -7.97 2.09 2.43
CA ALA A 212 -8.85 2.52 3.51
C ALA A 212 -8.13 3.48 4.47
N GLY A 213 -6.84 3.24 4.73
CA GLY A 213 -5.98 4.17 5.49
C GLY A 213 -5.78 5.53 4.82
N TYR A 214 -5.98 5.65 3.50
CA TYR A 214 -5.80 6.91 2.76
C TYR A 214 -7.06 7.76 2.61
N VAL A 215 -8.24 7.22 2.95
CA VAL A 215 -9.53 7.91 2.83
C VAL A 215 -9.54 9.30 3.49
N PRO A 216 -8.93 9.52 4.69
CA PRO A 216 -8.87 10.85 5.27
C PRO A 216 -8.19 11.90 4.38
N LEU A 217 -7.27 11.44 3.50
CA LEU A 217 -6.54 12.33 2.58
C LEU A 217 -7.35 12.75 1.37
N PHE A 218 -8.38 11.99 0.98
CA PHE A 218 -9.13 12.24 -0.26
C PHE A 218 -9.89 13.58 -0.26
N ASN A 219 -10.08 14.20 0.91
CA ASN A 219 -10.60 15.55 1.02
C ASN A 219 -9.54 16.64 0.77
N VAL A 220 -8.25 16.29 0.82
CA VAL A 220 -7.12 17.22 0.72
C VAL A 220 -6.35 17.04 -0.58
N VAL A 221 -6.16 15.79 -1.01
CA VAL A 221 -5.43 15.44 -2.22
C VAL A 221 -6.39 15.17 -3.38
N ASN A 222 -5.91 15.41 -4.60
CA ASN A 222 -6.61 14.93 -5.78
C ASN A 222 -6.48 13.40 -5.86
N VAL A 223 -7.60 12.70 -5.78
CA VAL A 223 -7.66 11.22 -5.74
C VAL A 223 -6.98 10.58 -6.94
N PHE A 224 -7.16 11.15 -8.15
CA PHE A 224 -6.54 10.61 -9.36
C PHE A 224 -5.02 10.76 -9.32
N GLY A 225 -4.50 11.96 -9.01
CA GLY A 225 -3.07 12.20 -8.87
C GLY A 225 -2.44 11.31 -7.78
N PHE A 226 -3.11 11.18 -6.64
CA PHE A 226 -2.71 10.28 -5.55
C PHE A 226 -2.64 8.82 -6.01
N SER A 227 -3.67 8.31 -6.70
CA SER A 227 -3.70 6.93 -7.22
C SER A 227 -2.58 6.66 -8.24
N ILE A 228 -2.27 7.62 -9.10
CA ILE A 228 -1.10 7.53 -10.02
C ILE A 228 0.21 7.42 -9.22
N GLY A 229 0.34 8.17 -8.12
CA GLY A 229 1.48 8.07 -7.21
C GLY A 229 1.61 6.69 -6.56
N VAL A 230 0.51 6.15 -6.06
CA VAL A 230 0.43 4.80 -5.47
C VAL A 230 0.82 3.74 -6.50
N ILE A 231 0.19 3.73 -7.68
CA ILE A 231 0.47 2.75 -8.74
C ILE A 231 1.92 2.89 -9.22
N GLY A 232 2.42 4.11 -9.43
CA GLY A 232 3.80 4.37 -9.85
C GLY A 232 4.81 3.82 -8.83
N SER A 233 4.58 4.04 -7.55
CA SER A 233 5.46 3.54 -6.49
C SER A 233 5.37 2.03 -6.32
N HIS A 234 4.19 1.42 -6.52
CA HIS A 234 4.02 -0.03 -6.60
C HIS A 234 4.88 -0.62 -7.73
N MET A 235 4.85 -0.02 -8.91
CA MET A 235 5.66 -0.47 -10.04
C MET A 235 7.17 -0.27 -9.80
N LEU A 236 7.58 0.84 -9.21
CA LEU A 236 8.98 1.08 -8.83
C LEU A 236 9.47 0.06 -7.80
N LEU A 237 8.65 -0.27 -6.81
CA LEU A 237 8.98 -1.30 -5.83
C LEU A 237 9.10 -2.67 -6.48
N ASN A 238 8.21 -3.03 -7.39
CA ASN A 238 8.30 -4.28 -8.15
C ASN A 238 9.57 -4.34 -9.00
N ILE A 239 9.93 -3.27 -9.70
CA ILE A 239 11.19 -3.18 -10.45
C ILE A 239 12.39 -3.42 -9.52
N ALA A 240 12.43 -2.75 -8.37
CA ALA A 240 13.50 -2.91 -7.40
C ALA A 240 13.59 -4.36 -6.87
N LEU A 241 12.44 -4.97 -6.58
CA LEU A 241 12.34 -6.37 -6.15
C LEU A 241 12.76 -7.35 -7.27
N PHE A 242 12.47 -7.07 -8.54
CA PHE A 242 12.93 -7.89 -9.66
C PHE A 242 14.45 -7.84 -9.82
N ILE A 243 15.07 -6.66 -9.62
CA ILE A 243 16.51 -6.48 -9.73
C ILE A 243 17.23 -7.15 -8.55
N ASN A 244 16.84 -6.83 -7.32
CA ASN A 244 17.46 -7.37 -6.12
C ASN A 244 16.47 -7.46 -4.94
N PRO A 245 15.77 -8.59 -4.78
CA PRO A 245 14.77 -8.76 -3.72
C PRO A 245 15.33 -8.52 -2.31
N SER A 246 16.53 -9.07 -2.02
CA SER A 246 17.13 -8.98 -0.68
C SER A 246 17.54 -7.56 -0.31
N ALA A 247 18.15 -6.83 -1.24
CA ALA A 247 18.56 -5.44 -1.01
C ALA A 247 17.31 -4.54 -0.84
N THR A 248 16.28 -4.74 -1.68
CA THR A 248 15.04 -3.96 -1.63
C THR A 248 14.34 -4.16 -0.29
N VAL A 249 14.15 -5.40 0.16
CA VAL A 249 13.56 -5.70 1.47
C VAL A 249 14.37 -5.06 2.60
N LYS A 250 15.71 -5.09 2.53
CA LYS A 250 16.58 -4.46 3.53
C LYS A 250 16.39 -2.94 3.59
N VAL A 251 16.25 -2.28 2.45
CA VAL A 251 16.02 -0.82 2.37
C VAL A 251 14.65 -0.47 2.93
N VAL A 252 13.61 -1.18 2.51
CA VAL A 252 12.22 -0.93 2.95
C VAL A 252 12.07 -1.16 4.45
N ARG A 253 12.79 -2.15 5.02
CA ARG A 253 12.83 -2.42 6.47
C ARG A 253 13.80 -1.53 7.26
N ASN A 254 14.38 -0.49 6.63
CA ASN A 254 15.29 0.40 7.35
C ASN A 254 14.56 1.09 8.50
N GLU A 255 15.21 1.10 9.68
CA GLU A 255 14.64 1.61 10.93
C GLU A 255 14.20 3.07 10.86
N TRP A 256 15.03 3.93 10.25
CA TRP A 256 14.69 5.35 10.08
C TRP A 256 13.52 5.55 9.12
N VAL A 257 13.48 4.73 8.06
CA VAL A 257 12.36 4.68 7.12
C VAL A 257 11.08 4.30 7.86
N SER A 258 11.13 3.29 8.72
CA SER A 258 10.00 2.84 9.55
C SER A 258 9.57 3.90 10.56
N PHE A 259 10.51 4.55 11.23
CA PHE A 259 10.22 5.61 12.21
C PHE A 259 9.54 6.83 11.58
N ILE A 260 10.08 7.33 10.45
CA ILE A 260 9.47 8.44 9.71
C ILE A 260 8.08 8.06 9.20
N GLY A 261 7.91 6.81 8.73
CA GLY A 261 6.61 6.28 8.34
C GLY A 261 5.61 6.26 9.48
N SER A 262 6.01 5.77 10.65
CA SER A 262 5.17 5.79 11.86
C SER A 262 4.71 7.21 12.21
N LEU A 263 5.61 8.19 12.19
CA LEU A 263 5.27 9.61 12.42
C LEU A 263 4.26 10.14 11.40
N ALA A 264 4.45 9.81 10.12
CA ALA A 264 3.54 10.21 9.05
C ALA A 264 2.13 9.63 9.27
N PHE A 265 2.02 8.34 9.61
CA PHE A 265 0.74 7.69 9.89
C PHE A 265 0.03 8.28 11.11
N VAL A 266 0.76 8.58 12.19
CA VAL A 266 0.20 9.29 13.35
C VAL A 266 -0.34 10.66 12.94
N GLY A 267 0.42 11.42 12.16
CA GLY A 267 -0.01 12.73 11.68
C GLY A 267 -1.29 12.65 10.84
N LEU A 268 -1.36 11.67 9.93
CA LEU A 268 -2.54 11.43 9.10
C LEU A 268 -3.75 10.95 9.91
N ALA A 269 -3.54 10.07 10.88
CA ALA A 269 -4.60 9.60 11.76
C ALA A 269 -5.21 10.76 12.58
N ILE A 270 -4.36 11.59 13.18
CA ILE A 270 -4.80 12.79 13.90
C ILE A 270 -5.56 13.74 12.98
N TRP A 271 -5.03 14.00 11.77
CA TRP A 271 -5.73 14.80 10.77
C TRP A 271 -7.11 14.24 10.45
N GLY A 272 -7.21 12.93 10.20
CA GLY A 272 -8.49 12.25 9.95
C GLY A 272 -9.47 12.45 11.10
N LEU A 273 -9.03 12.28 12.37
CA LEU A 273 -9.88 12.51 13.53
C LEU A 273 -10.35 13.97 13.65
N VAL A 274 -9.50 14.93 13.33
CA VAL A 274 -9.90 16.36 13.28
C VAL A 274 -10.97 16.58 12.20
N GLU A 275 -10.84 15.94 11.03
CA GLU A 275 -11.82 16.04 9.96
C GLU A 275 -13.17 15.41 10.36
N VAL A 276 -13.16 14.25 11.04
CA VAL A 276 -14.37 13.65 11.62
C VAL A 276 -15.09 14.62 12.56
N VAL A 277 -14.35 15.29 13.46
CA VAL A 277 -14.93 16.27 14.38
C VAL A 277 -15.56 17.43 13.62
N LYS A 278 -14.93 17.93 12.57
CA LYS A 278 -15.49 19.01 11.74
C LYS A 278 -16.79 18.57 11.05
N ILE A 279 -16.82 17.37 10.46
CA ILE A 279 -18.03 16.86 9.78
C ILE A 279 -19.19 16.68 10.76
N ILE A 280 -18.93 16.25 11.99
CA ILE A 280 -19.98 16.00 12.99
C ILE A 280 -20.52 17.31 13.60
N LEU A 281 -19.68 18.37 13.66
CA LEU A 281 -20.06 19.64 14.26
C LEU A 281 -20.73 20.62 13.29
N HIS A 282 -20.74 20.31 12.01
CA HIS A 282 -21.43 21.08 10.96
C HIS A 282 -22.68 20.37 10.48
#